data_617b2d23d275d9c61f783c1dd6726281
#
_entry.id   617b2d23d275d9c61f783c1dd6726281
#
_cell.length_a   1.000
_cell.length_b   1.000
_cell.length_c   1.000
_cell.angle_alpha   90.00
_cell.angle_beta   90.00
_cell.angle_gamma   90.00
#
_symmetry.space_group_name_H-M   'P 1'
#
loop_
_entity.id
_entity.type
_entity.pdbx_description
1 polymer ?
#
loop_
_entity_poly.entity_id
_entity_poly.type
_entity_poly.pdbx_seq_one_letter_code
_entity_poly.pdbx_strand_id
1 'polypeptide(L)'
;VAAVICTYQRESWVSNTLQQFLQWQKEHHSLPIDIFLIDNGQTWTEEQLLDSNQIHLISNQNTGGSGGFTRGIQEALHREQYTHVLLMDDDIIADWNGVQRAISFLSICKPEQREALTIGGTMMDITQPAMQFEAGACCQNRCLTGIQPQADLTTLSSLQARMQPIPANYAAWWMCLLPVAAMKQAGLPMPFFIKMDDVEYALQIKEQVVMMTGVCVWHENFHLKYAPWNEYYITRN
;
A
#
# COMPACT_ATOMS: atom_id res chain seq x y z
N VAL A 1 -2.41 2.39 -13.53
CA VAL A 1 -1.97 2.45 -12.11
C VAL A 1 -0.50 2.09 -12.05
N ALA A 2 0.29 2.82 -11.25
CA ALA A 2 1.66 2.46 -10.89
C ALA A 2 1.64 1.80 -9.51
N ALA A 3 1.97 0.52 -9.41
CA ALA A 3 2.18 -0.14 -8.12
C ALA A 3 3.65 0.00 -7.73
N VAL A 4 3.93 0.51 -6.54
CA VAL A 4 5.28 0.72 -6.01
C VAL A 4 5.51 -0.25 -4.87
N ILE A 5 6.53 -1.08 -4.99
CA ILE A 5 6.99 -2.00 -3.95
C ILE A 5 8.42 -1.59 -3.60
N CYS A 6 8.65 -1.20 -2.34
CA CYS A 6 9.98 -0.88 -1.84
C CYS A 6 10.52 -2.09 -1.07
N THR A 7 11.69 -2.60 -1.46
CA THR A 7 12.27 -3.80 -0.84
C THR A 7 13.70 -3.60 -0.38
N TYR A 8 14.06 -4.33 0.66
CA TYR A 8 15.41 -4.42 1.18
C TYR A 8 15.70 -5.85 1.64
N GLN A 9 16.46 -6.61 0.82
CA GLN A 9 16.90 -7.98 1.12
C GLN A 9 15.76 -8.96 1.45
N ARG A 10 14.67 -8.91 0.65
CA ARG A 10 13.48 -9.78 0.80
C ARG A 10 13.04 -10.42 -0.51
N GLU A 11 14.01 -10.91 -1.28
CA GLU A 11 13.84 -11.42 -2.64
C GLU A 11 12.76 -12.51 -2.73
N SER A 12 12.70 -13.41 -1.74
CA SER A 12 11.72 -14.51 -1.75
C SER A 12 10.27 -14.02 -1.63
N TRP A 13 10.02 -13.03 -0.80
CA TRP A 13 8.69 -12.43 -0.65
C TRP A 13 8.27 -11.70 -1.92
N VAL A 14 9.15 -10.85 -2.44
CA VAL A 14 8.89 -10.07 -3.66
C VAL A 14 8.70 -10.99 -4.85
N SER A 15 9.55 -12.02 -5.03
CA SER A 15 9.39 -13.00 -6.12
C SER A 15 8.01 -13.65 -6.10
N ASN A 16 7.52 -14.06 -4.92
CA ASN A 16 6.20 -14.63 -4.78
C ASN A 16 5.09 -13.63 -5.18
N THR A 17 5.18 -12.38 -4.72
CA THR A 17 4.22 -11.32 -5.07
C THR A 17 4.20 -11.03 -6.57
N LEU A 18 5.37 -10.97 -7.22
CA LEU A 18 5.48 -10.77 -8.66
C LEU A 18 4.93 -11.96 -9.45
N GLN A 19 5.20 -13.20 -9.02
CA GLN A 19 4.65 -14.41 -9.64
C GLN A 19 3.11 -14.44 -9.55
N GLN A 20 2.55 -14.14 -8.38
CA GLN A 20 1.10 -14.06 -8.18
C GLN A 20 0.47 -12.97 -9.06
N PHE A 21 1.12 -11.80 -9.17
CA PHE A 21 0.67 -10.74 -10.06
C PHE A 21 0.60 -11.20 -11.51
N LEU A 22 1.69 -11.78 -12.03
CA LEU A 22 1.74 -12.21 -13.43
C LEU A 22 0.76 -13.35 -13.73
N GLN A 23 0.58 -14.28 -12.78
CA GLN A 23 -0.41 -15.34 -12.91
C GLN A 23 -1.82 -14.74 -12.97
N TRP A 24 -2.13 -13.84 -12.05
CA TRP A 24 -3.41 -13.16 -12.01
C TRP A 24 -3.68 -12.33 -13.28
N GLN A 25 -2.68 -11.62 -13.82
CA GLN A 25 -2.78 -10.88 -15.09
C GLN A 25 -3.14 -11.78 -16.27
N LYS A 26 -2.55 -12.98 -16.36
CA LYS A 26 -2.86 -13.96 -17.41
C LYS A 26 -4.31 -14.42 -17.36
N GLU A 27 -4.87 -14.58 -16.17
CA GLU A 27 -6.23 -15.09 -15.94
C GLU A 27 -7.31 -14.03 -16.15
N HIS A 28 -7.00 -12.77 -15.90
CA HIS A 28 -8.00 -11.69 -15.80
C HIS A 28 -7.89 -10.61 -16.88
N HIS A 29 -7.16 -10.88 -18.00
CA HIS A 29 -7.03 -9.97 -19.15
C HIS A 29 -6.74 -8.49 -18.76
N SER A 30 -5.59 -8.34 -18.14
CA SER A 30 -4.81 -7.09 -17.98
C SER A 30 -5.55 -5.83 -17.54
N LEU A 31 -5.60 -5.62 -16.25
CA LEU A 31 -5.65 -4.24 -15.76
C LEU A 31 -4.32 -3.52 -16.11
N PRO A 32 -4.38 -2.24 -16.49
CA PRO A 32 -3.17 -1.46 -16.78
C PRO A 32 -2.44 -1.12 -15.46
N ILE A 33 -1.75 -2.11 -14.91
CA ILE A 33 -0.91 -1.96 -13.71
C ILE A 33 0.53 -2.23 -14.12
N ASP A 34 1.40 -1.28 -13.86
CA ASP A 34 2.85 -1.44 -13.92
C ASP A 34 3.41 -1.50 -12.50
N ILE A 35 4.34 -2.41 -12.24
CA ILE A 35 5.03 -2.53 -10.95
C ILE A 35 6.39 -1.85 -11.03
N PHE A 36 6.65 -0.93 -10.11
CA PHE A 36 7.94 -0.33 -9.85
C PHE A 36 8.54 -0.99 -8.62
N LEU A 37 9.48 -1.89 -8.83
CA LEU A 37 10.23 -2.53 -7.76
C LEU A 37 11.45 -1.66 -7.41
N ILE A 38 11.39 -1.02 -6.26
CA ILE A 38 12.45 -0.15 -5.75
C ILE A 38 13.35 -0.99 -4.84
N ASP A 39 14.51 -1.34 -5.34
CA ASP A 39 15.48 -2.18 -4.64
C ASP A 39 16.48 -1.33 -3.84
N ASN A 40 16.16 -1.10 -2.58
CA ASN A 40 17.03 -0.42 -1.61
C ASN A 40 18.25 -1.27 -1.21
N GLY A 41 18.21 -2.57 -1.46
CA GLY A 41 19.29 -3.50 -1.16
C GLY A 41 20.33 -3.59 -2.27
N GLN A 42 19.97 -3.20 -3.48
CA GLN A 42 20.77 -3.39 -4.69
C GLN A 42 21.17 -4.87 -4.90
N THR A 43 20.24 -5.76 -4.58
CA THR A 43 20.45 -7.22 -4.61
C THR A 43 19.74 -7.89 -5.79
N TRP A 44 18.85 -7.16 -6.49
CA TRP A 44 18.14 -7.65 -7.66
C TRP A 44 18.91 -7.40 -8.94
N THR A 45 18.81 -8.34 -9.89
CA THR A 45 19.30 -8.19 -11.26
C THR A 45 18.12 -8.34 -12.23
N GLU A 46 18.25 -7.78 -13.44
CA GLU A 46 17.21 -7.91 -14.49
C GLU A 46 16.89 -9.38 -14.82
N GLU A 47 17.88 -10.27 -14.69
CA GLU A 47 17.73 -11.72 -14.94
C GLU A 47 16.85 -12.42 -13.89
N GLN A 48 16.74 -11.87 -12.70
CA GLN A 48 15.88 -12.38 -11.64
C GLN A 48 14.43 -11.89 -11.78
N LEU A 49 14.23 -10.84 -12.57
CA LEU A 49 12.87 -10.41 -12.92
C LEU A 49 12.24 -11.40 -13.88
N LEU A 50 10.96 -11.62 -13.65
CA LEU A 50 10.14 -12.37 -14.58
C LEU A 50 9.98 -11.55 -15.87
N ASP A 51 10.09 -12.17 -17.02
CA ASP A 51 9.99 -11.51 -18.32
C ASP A 51 8.59 -10.86 -18.47
N SER A 52 8.53 -9.58 -18.22
CA SER A 52 7.31 -8.78 -18.29
C SER A 52 7.61 -7.31 -18.50
N ASN A 53 6.98 -6.73 -19.50
CA ASN A 53 7.05 -5.29 -19.76
C ASN A 53 6.36 -4.42 -18.67
N GLN A 54 5.67 -5.05 -17.73
CA GLN A 54 4.94 -4.37 -16.66
C GLN A 54 5.73 -4.27 -15.34
N ILE A 55 6.91 -4.91 -15.25
CA ILE A 55 7.75 -4.88 -14.05
C ILE A 55 9.02 -4.09 -14.34
N HIS A 56 9.25 -3.03 -13.58
CA HIS A 56 10.37 -2.12 -13.71
C HIS A 56 11.24 -2.17 -12.46
N LEU A 57 12.45 -2.69 -12.59
CA LEU A 57 13.45 -2.69 -11.51
C LEU A 57 14.13 -1.33 -11.44
N ILE A 58 14.20 -0.78 -10.23
CA ILE A 58 14.88 0.48 -9.96
C ILE A 58 15.83 0.28 -8.79
N SER A 59 17.12 0.21 -9.10
CA SER A 59 18.15 0.19 -8.07
C SER A 59 18.17 1.52 -7.31
N ASN A 60 18.18 1.46 -6.00
CA ASN A 60 18.15 2.63 -5.13
C ASN A 60 19.12 2.45 -3.96
N GLN A 61 19.64 3.56 -3.43
CA GLN A 61 20.35 3.51 -2.15
C GLN A 61 19.33 3.24 -1.03
N ASN A 62 19.78 2.56 0.04
CA ASN A 62 18.91 2.35 1.20
C ASN A 62 18.60 3.68 1.90
N THR A 63 17.51 4.28 1.49
CA THR A 63 16.93 5.49 2.09
C THR A 63 15.73 5.18 3.00
N GLY A 64 15.63 3.89 3.41
CA GLY A 64 14.52 3.38 4.19
C GLY A 64 13.23 3.23 3.37
N GLY A 65 12.16 2.79 4.01
CA GLY A 65 10.85 2.66 3.37
C GLY A 65 10.36 3.99 2.80
N SER A 66 10.42 5.05 3.60
CA SER A 66 10.00 6.39 3.17
C SER A 66 10.70 6.86 1.89
N GLY A 67 12.01 6.74 1.82
CA GLY A 67 12.77 7.15 0.63
C GLY A 67 12.58 6.23 -0.56
N GLY A 68 12.44 4.92 -0.34
CA GLY A 68 12.15 3.96 -1.40
C GLY A 68 10.77 4.18 -2.03
N PHE A 69 9.73 4.34 -1.23
CA PHE A 69 8.40 4.70 -1.74
C PHE A 69 8.42 6.04 -2.45
N THR A 70 9.11 7.05 -1.90
CA THR A 70 9.27 8.36 -2.56
C THR A 70 9.92 8.22 -3.94
N ARG A 71 10.95 7.38 -4.08
CA ARG A 71 11.59 7.11 -5.38
C ARG A 71 10.58 6.50 -6.36
N GLY A 72 9.78 5.53 -5.95
CA GLY A 72 8.75 4.94 -6.81
C GLY A 72 7.65 5.94 -7.20
N ILE A 73 7.23 6.80 -6.28
CA ILE A 73 6.31 7.90 -6.56
C ILE A 73 6.90 8.83 -7.63
N GLN A 74 8.16 9.24 -7.51
CA GLN A 74 8.82 10.09 -8.49
C GLN A 74 8.84 9.45 -9.88
N GLU A 75 9.17 8.17 -9.99
CA GLU A 75 9.16 7.45 -11.25
C GLU A 75 7.77 7.39 -11.89
N ALA A 76 6.75 7.16 -11.07
CA ALA A 76 5.36 7.15 -11.52
C ALA A 76 4.91 8.54 -12.01
N LEU A 77 5.26 9.60 -11.27
CA LEU A 77 4.91 10.99 -11.64
C LEU A 77 5.63 11.45 -12.91
N HIS A 78 6.89 11.06 -13.12
CA HIS A 78 7.67 11.43 -14.31
C HIS A 78 7.11 10.80 -15.60
N ARG A 79 6.48 9.64 -15.53
CA ARG A 79 5.91 8.98 -16.72
C ARG A 79 4.58 9.57 -17.18
N GLU A 80 3.93 10.42 -16.37
CA GLU A 80 2.70 11.17 -16.68
C GLU A 80 1.51 10.37 -17.24
N GLN A 81 1.58 9.04 -17.20
CA GLN A 81 0.54 8.15 -17.77
C GLN A 81 -0.38 7.55 -16.70
N TYR A 82 -0.03 7.70 -15.41
CA TYR A 82 -0.79 7.08 -14.33
C TYR A 82 -1.76 8.07 -13.69
N THR A 83 -2.92 7.57 -13.31
CA THR A 83 -3.92 8.33 -12.55
C THR A 83 -3.81 8.10 -11.06
N HIS A 84 -3.29 6.94 -10.66
CA HIS A 84 -3.11 6.55 -9.26
C HIS A 84 -1.78 5.81 -9.07
N VAL A 85 -1.24 5.92 -7.85
CA VAL A 85 -0.11 5.14 -7.36
C VAL A 85 -0.59 4.23 -6.24
N LEU A 86 -0.32 2.93 -6.36
CA LEU A 86 -0.57 1.92 -5.34
C LEU A 86 0.72 1.66 -4.57
N LEU A 87 0.80 2.04 -3.32
CA LEU A 87 1.92 1.72 -2.43
C LEU A 87 1.64 0.39 -1.74
N MET A 88 2.62 -0.51 -1.75
CA MET A 88 2.51 -1.85 -1.16
C MET A 88 3.81 -2.25 -0.46
N ASP A 89 3.71 -2.85 0.72
CA ASP A 89 4.85 -3.47 1.39
C ASP A 89 5.37 -4.69 0.60
N ASP A 90 6.63 -5.04 0.84
CA ASP A 90 7.33 -6.14 0.18
C ASP A 90 7.11 -7.51 0.86
N ASP A 91 6.58 -7.54 2.08
CA ASP A 91 6.36 -8.74 2.91
C ASP A 91 4.88 -9.04 3.19
N ILE A 92 4.05 -8.84 2.18
CA ILE A 92 2.62 -9.12 2.20
C ILE A 92 2.25 -10.26 1.25
N ILE A 93 1.06 -10.84 1.46
CA ILE A 93 0.32 -11.57 0.43
C ILE A 93 -0.77 -10.64 -0.07
N ALA A 94 -0.71 -10.24 -1.33
CA ALA A 94 -1.65 -9.31 -1.94
C ALA A 94 -2.89 -10.04 -2.48
N ASP A 95 -4.08 -9.48 -2.23
CA ASP A 95 -5.30 -9.87 -2.96
C ASP A 95 -5.43 -9.04 -4.24
N TRP A 96 -4.94 -9.56 -5.36
CA TRP A 96 -5.04 -8.88 -6.66
C TRP A 96 -6.48 -8.69 -7.13
N ASN A 97 -7.43 -9.54 -6.71
CA ASN A 97 -8.86 -9.31 -6.96
C ASN A 97 -9.38 -8.11 -6.14
N GLY A 98 -8.85 -7.90 -4.94
CA GLY A 98 -9.10 -6.70 -4.14
C GLY A 98 -8.57 -5.44 -4.83
N VAL A 99 -7.36 -5.49 -5.39
CA VAL A 99 -6.78 -4.39 -6.20
C VAL A 99 -7.68 -4.09 -7.40
N GLN A 100 -8.10 -5.13 -8.14
CA GLN A 100 -9.05 -4.98 -9.25
C GLN A 100 -10.35 -4.31 -8.81
N ARG A 101 -10.90 -4.71 -7.67
CA ARG A 101 -12.12 -4.13 -7.10
C ARG A 101 -11.94 -2.64 -6.80
N ALA A 102 -10.81 -2.24 -6.22
CA ALA A 102 -10.49 -0.85 -5.95
C ALA A 102 -10.41 -0.02 -7.24
N ILE A 103 -9.71 -0.52 -8.25
CA ILE A 103 -9.59 0.16 -9.56
C ILE A 103 -10.95 0.24 -10.26
N SER A 104 -11.74 -0.84 -10.21
CA SER A 104 -13.09 -0.87 -10.81
C SER A 104 -14.02 0.13 -10.12
N PHE A 105 -13.94 0.24 -8.79
CA PHE A 105 -14.69 1.25 -8.05
C PHE A 105 -14.32 2.68 -8.50
N LEU A 106 -13.02 2.99 -8.61
CA LEU A 106 -12.58 4.29 -9.10
C LEU A 106 -13.06 4.57 -10.54
N SER A 107 -13.18 3.55 -11.38
CA SER A 107 -13.61 3.71 -12.77
C SER A 107 -15.08 4.17 -12.90
N ILE A 108 -15.93 3.86 -11.92
CA ILE A 108 -17.34 4.27 -11.89
C ILE A 108 -17.55 5.57 -11.11
N CYS A 109 -16.55 6.08 -10.39
CA CYS A 109 -16.63 7.39 -9.73
C CYS A 109 -16.58 8.52 -10.76
N LYS A 110 -17.23 9.65 -10.43
CA LYS A 110 -17.07 10.88 -11.20
C LYS A 110 -15.61 11.32 -11.21
N PRO A 111 -15.12 11.99 -12.27
CA PRO A 111 -13.70 12.38 -12.37
C PRO A 111 -13.20 13.13 -11.13
N GLU A 112 -13.96 14.12 -10.66
CA GLU A 112 -13.60 14.95 -9.50
C GLU A 112 -13.47 14.12 -8.22
N GLN A 113 -14.35 13.13 -8.04
CA GLN A 113 -14.28 12.21 -6.90
C GLN A 113 -13.09 11.25 -7.02
N ARG A 114 -12.88 10.71 -8.21
CA ARG A 114 -11.76 9.79 -8.47
C ARG A 114 -10.40 10.43 -8.20
N GLU A 115 -10.24 11.71 -8.52
CA GLU A 115 -9.01 12.48 -8.29
C GLU A 115 -8.80 12.91 -6.83
N ALA A 116 -9.82 12.74 -5.97
CA ALA A 116 -9.82 13.12 -4.57
C ALA A 116 -10.02 11.93 -3.61
N LEU A 117 -9.96 10.68 -4.09
CA LEU A 117 -10.18 9.50 -3.26
C LEU A 117 -8.90 8.69 -3.10
N THR A 118 -8.49 8.51 -1.85
CA THR A 118 -7.51 7.49 -1.46
C THR A 118 -8.24 6.20 -1.07
N ILE A 119 -7.82 5.06 -1.60
CA ILE A 119 -8.36 3.76 -1.20
C ILE A 119 -7.33 3.00 -0.40
N GLY A 120 -7.69 2.66 0.84
CA GLY A 120 -6.86 1.84 1.72
C GLY A 120 -7.29 0.38 1.74
N GLY A 121 -6.31 -0.51 1.87
CA GLY A 121 -6.51 -1.93 2.09
C GLY A 121 -6.46 -2.30 3.58
N THR A 122 -7.35 -3.22 3.97
CA THR A 122 -7.37 -3.81 5.30
C THR A 122 -6.19 -4.74 5.50
N MET A 123 -5.54 -4.69 6.65
CA MET A 123 -4.53 -5.66 7.04
C MET A 123 -5.19 -6.87 7.73
N MET A 124 -4.95 -8.05 7.18
CA MET A 124 -5.32 -9.35 7.73
C MET A 124 -4.09 -10.03 8.34
N ASP A 125 -4.28 -10.85 9.35
CA ASP A 125 -3.18 -11.62 9.94
C ASP A 125 -2.84 -12.83 9.07
N ILE A 126 -1.57 -12.95 8.66
CA ILE A 126 -1.11 -14.04 7.79
C ILE A 126 -1.16 -15.40 8.49
N THR A 127 -1.05 -15.44 9.83
CA THR A 127 -1.11 -16.67 10.62
C THR A 127 -2.54 -17.10 10.95
N GLN A 128 -3.48 -16.15 10.92
CA GLN A 128 -4.90 -16.34 11.13
C GLN A 128 -5.68 -15.62 10.02
N PRO A 129 -5.77 -16.19 8.80
CA PRO A 129 -6.21 -15.46 7.61
C PRO A 129 -7.61 -14.85 7.66
N ALA A 130 -8.46 -15.28 8.58
CA ALA A 130 -9.79 -14.71 8.82
C ALA A 130 -9.80 -13.61 9.89
N MET A 131 -8.66 -13.39 10.56
CA MET A 131 -8.53 -12.32 11.56
C MET A 131 -8.08 -11.03 10.89
N GLN A 132 -8.90 -10.01 11.00
CA GLN A 132 -8.49 -8.66 10.64
C GLN A 132 -7.63 -8.07 11.75
N PHE A 133 -6.46 -7.55 11.38
CA PHE A 133 -5.61 -6.81 12.30
C PHE A 133 -6.08 -5.36 12.45
N GLU A 134 -6.27 -4.67 11.33
CA GLU A 134 -6.67 -3.26 11.28
C GLU A 134 -7.34 -2.91 9.95
N ALA A 135 -8.37 -2.06 10.00
CA ALA A 135 -9.06 -1.55 8.81
C ALA A 135 -8.90 -0.03 8.68
N GLY A 136 -7.65 0.43 8.62
CA GLY A 136 -7.33 1.85 8.59
C GLY A 136 -7.29 2.49 9.97
N ALA A 137 -6.89 3.74 10.02
CA ALA A 137 -6.75 4.46 11.28
C ALA A 137 -7.09 5.94 11.15
N CYS A 138 -7.19 6.58 12.30
CA CYS A 138 -7.43 8.01 12.41
C CYS A 138 -6.30 8.66 13.19
N CYS A 139 -5.66 9.66 12.60
CA CYS A 139 -4.76 10.57 13.30
C CYS A 139 -5.52 11.85 13.63
N GLN A 140 -5.81 12.06 14.92
CA GLN A 140 -6.53 13.22 15.39
C GLN A 140 -5.95 13.72 16.71
N ASN A 141 -5.76 15.01 16.87
CA ASN A 141 -5.16 15.62 18.06
C ASN A 141 -3.80 15.00 18.44
N ARG A 142 -2.98 14.64 17.47
CA ARG A 142 -1.69 13.94 17.63
C ARG A 142 -1.80 12.53 18.23
N CYS A 143 -2.99 11.97 18.24
CA CYS A 143 -3.23 10.58 18.63
C CYS A 143 -3.52 9.75 17.38
N LEU A 144 -2.81 8.65 17.25
CA LEU A 144 -3.04 7.65 16.23
C LEU A 144 -3.90 6.54 16.81
N THR A 145 -5.06 6.28 16.20
CA THR A 145 -6.00 5.28 16.68
C THR A 145 -6.39 4.36 15.53
N GLY A 146 -6.02 3.09 15.64
CA GLY A 146 -6.48 2.05 14.71
C GLY A 146 -7.99 1.90 14.77
N ILE A 147 -8.62 1.77 13.61
CA ILE A 147 -10.06 1.60 13.49
C ILE A 147 -10.39 0.15 13.31
N GLN A 148 -11.36 -0.33 14.10
CA GLN A 148 -11.82 -1.70 14.07
C GLN A 148 -10.68 -2.73 14.20
N PRO A 149 -9.82 -2.64 15.22
CA PRO A 149 -8.74 -3.58 15.39
C PRO A 149 -9.27 -4.98 15.77
N GLN A 150 -8.54 -6.02 15.37
CA GLN A 150 -8.70 -7.41 15.79
C GLN A 150 -10.15 -7.94 15.71
N ALA A 151 -10.64 -8.19 14.49
CA ALA A 151 -11.96 -8.77 14.30
C ALA A 151 -11.89 -10.13 13.58
N ASP A 152 -12.57 -11.11 14.15
CA ASP A 152 -12.79 -12.41 13.54
C ASP A 152 -13.87 -12.30 12.46
N LEU A 153 -13.48 -12.35 11.19
CA LEU A 153 -14.37 -12.23 10.03
C LEU A 153 -15.06 -13.57 9.67
N THR A 154 -14.93 -14.62 10.47
CA THR A 154 -15.73 -15.84 10.32
C THR A 154 -17.16 -15.66 10.84
N THR A 155 -17.43 -14.61 11.60
CA THR A 155 -18.75 -14.35 12.19
C THR A 155 -19.54 -13.34 11.37
N LEU A 156 -20.86 -13.57 11.23
CA LEU A 156 -21.74 -12.66 10.50
C LEU A 156 -21.82 -11.27 11.15
N SER A 157 -21.78 -11.20 12.47
CA SER A 157 -21.80 -9.93 13.21
C SER A 157 -20.57 -9.06 12.91
N SER A 158 -19.39 -9.67 12.86
CA SER A 158 -18.17 -8.96 12.49
C SER A 158 -18.21 -8.48 11.04
N LEU A 159 -18.67 -9.33 10.11
CA LEU A 159 -18.83 -8.95 8.71
C LEU A 159 -19.79 -7.77 8.55
N GLN A 160 -20.95 -7.79 9.23
CA GLN A 160 -21.91 -6.69 9.19
C GLN A 160 -21.32 -5.38 9.74
N ALA A 161 -20.53 -5.46 10.83
CA ALA A 161 -19.83 -4.28 11.37
C ALA A 161 -18.82 -3.69 10.36
N ARG A 162 -18.22 -4.54 9.52
CA ARG A 162 -17.27 -4.12 8.47
C ARG A 162 -17.93 -3.44 7.26
N MET A 163 -19.22 -3.62 7.08
CA MET A 163 -19.96 -2.97 6.00
C MET A 163 -20.32 -1.50 6.32
N GLN A 164 -20.09 -1.05 7.55
CA GLN A 164 -20.27 0.35 7.93
C GLN A 164 -19.11 1.22 7.44
N PRO A 165 -19.37 2.48 7.06
CA PRO A 165 -18.31 3.42 6.71
C PRO A 165 -17.25 3.54 7.82
N ILE A 166 -15.99 3.53 7.43
CA ILE A 166 -14.85 3.63 8.35
C ILE A 166 -14.33 5.07 8.28
N PRO A 167 -14.36 5.85 9.39
CA PRO A 167 -13.90 7.23 9.42
C PRO A 167 -12.36 7.32 9.51
N ALA A 168 -11.66 6.69 8.55
CA ALA A 168 -10.20 6.78 8.46
C ALA A 168 -9.79 8.09 7.80
N ASN A 169 -8.68 8.67 8.24
CA ASN A 169 -8.04 9.80 7.59
C ASN A 169 -6.62 9.50 7.10
N TYR A 170 -6.15 8.25 7.30
CA TYR A 170 -5.01 7.71 6.60
C TYR A 170 -5.18 6.21 6.36
N ALA A 171 -4.46 5.69 5.37
CA ALA A 171 -4.31 4.27 5.08
C ALA A 171 -2.81 3.95 5.04
N ALA A 172 -2.41 2.90 5.76
CA ALA A 172 -1.03 2.47 5.78
C ALA A 172 -0.55 1.94 4.42
N TRP A 173 0.74 2.05 4.15
CA TRP A 173 1.31 1.74 2.85
C TRP A 173 1.53 0.23 2.59
N TRP A 174 1.04 -0.64 3.48
CA TRP A 174 0.93 -2.06 3.11
C TRP A 174 -0.01 -2.28 1.91
N MET A 175 -1.01 -1.38 1.70
CA MET A 175 -1.82 -1.26 0.51
C MET A 175 -2.58 0.08 0.54
N CYS A 176 -2.07 1.07 -0.18
CA CYS A 176 -2.65 2.40 -0.26
C CYS A 176 -2.65 2.91 -1.70
N LEU A 177 -3.82 3.11 -2.28
CA LEU A 177 -4.01 3.60 -3.65
C LEU A 177 -4.31 5.10 -3.60
N LEU A 178 -3.34 5.92 -4.01
CA LEU A 178 -3.33 7.37 -3.92
C LEU A 178 -3.56 8.02 -5.29
N PRO A 179 -4.38 9.08 -5.41
CA PRO A 179 -4.56 9.81 -6.66
C PRO A 179 -3.35 10.66 -7.01
N VAL A 180 -2.85 10.55 -8.24
CA VAL A 180 -1.72 11.34 -8.75
C VAL A 180 -1.99 12.84 -8.69
N ALA A 181 -3.23 13.27 -8.93
CA ALA A 181 -3.62 14.68 -8.83
C ALA A 181 -3.32 15.26 -7.45
N ALA A 182 -3.70 14.55 -6.38
CA ALA A 182 -3.44 14.95 -5.01
C ALA A 182 -1.93 14.94 -4.67
N MET A 183 -1.21 13.92 -5.14
CA MET A 183 0.24 13.84 -4.94
C MET A 183 0.98 15.01 -5.59
N LYS A 184 0.58 15.45 -6.80
CA LYS A 184 1.15 16.61 -7.48
C LYS A 184 0.93 17.91 -6.71
N GLN A 185 -0.18 18.05 -6.01
CA GLN A 185 -0.50 19.21 -5.18
C GLN A 185 0.24 19.19 -3.84
N ALA A 186 0.28 18.03 -3.20
CA ALA A 186 0.92 17.86 -1.89
C ALA A 186 2.45 17.91 -1.96
N GLY A 187 3.05 17.45 -3.06
CA GLY A 187 4.48 17.25 -3.18
C GLY A 187 4.90 15.82 -2.77
N LEU A 188 6.15 15.67 -2.35
CA LEU A 188 6.71 14.35 -1.98
C LEU A 188 6.61 14.11 -0.47
N PRO A 189 6.58 12.83 -0.04
CA PRO A 189 6.64 12.48 1.38
C PRO A 189 7.90 13.03 2.08
N MET A 190 7.80 13.30 3.38
CA MET A 190 8.94 13.69 4.19
C MET A 190 9.98 12.57 4.29
N PRO A 191 11.30 12.88 4.28
CA PRO A 191 12.35 11.88 4.28
C PRO A 191 12.60 11.30 5.68
N PHE A 192 11.64 10.57 6.22
CA PHE A 192 11.71 10.04 7.59
C PHE A 192 12.64 8.82 7.75
N PHE A 193 13.02 8.18 6.70
CA PHE A 193 13.67 6.89 6.63
C PHE A 193 12.69 5.74 6.90
N ILE A 194 12.04 5.68 8.07
CA ILE A 194 11.06 4.63 8.42
C ILE A 194 10.10 5.14 9.48
N LYS A 195 8.87 4.61 9.48
CA LYS A 195 7.76 4.90 10.39
C LYS A 195 7.19 6.30 10.27
N MET A 196 5.89 6.40 10.37
CA MET A 196 5.08 7.63 10.32
C MET A 196 5.04 8.33 8.96
N ASP A 197 5.71 7.81 7.94
CA ASP A 197 5.72 8.34 6.57
C ASP A 197 4.34 8.27 5.91
N ASP A 198 3.62 7.18 6.10
CA ASP A 198 2.25 6.96 5.66
C ASP A 198 1.26 7.93 6.34
N VAL A 199 1.40 8.13 7.64
CA VAL A 199 0.57 9.05 8.43
C VAL A 199 0.84 10.50 8.02
N GLU A 200 2.11 10.90 7.97
CA GLU A 200 2.51 12.26 7.59
C GLU A 200 2.00 12.60 6.19
N TYR A 201 2.24 11.72 5.23
CA TYR A 201 1.87 11.98 3.85
C TYR A 201 0.35 12.02 3.64
N ALA A 202 -0.41 11.19 4.34
CA ALA A 202 -1.87 11.26 4.32
C ALA A 202 -2.38 12.60 4.88
N LEU A 203 -1.77 13.10 5.97
CA LEU A 203 -2.12 14.41 6.53
C LEU A 203 -1.68 15.58 5.62
N GLN A 204 -0.65 15.39 4.81
CA GLN A 204 -0.21 16.36 3.82
C GLN A 204 -1.17 16.40 2.61
N ILE A 205 -1.57 15.23 2.09
CA ILE A 205 -2.50 15.07 0.96
C ILE A 205 -3.91 15.53 1.34
N LYS A 206 -4.40 15.21 2.54
CA LYS A 206 -5.72 15.57 3.09
C LYS A 206 -6.92 15.13 2.25
N GLU A 207 -6.77 14.09 1.46
CA GLU A 207 -7.86 13.54 0.67
C GLU A 207 -8.77 12.62 1.48
N GLN A 208 -9.96 12.36 0.97
CA GLN A 208 -10.87 11.41 1.59
C GLN A 208 -10.31 9.99 1.49
N VAL A 209 -10.20 9.32 2.63
CA VAL A 209 -9.79 7.91 2.69
C VAL A 209 -11.00 7.00 2.73
N VAL A 210 -11.05 6.03 1.82
CA VAL A 210 -12.07 4.99 1.76
C VAL A 210 -11.43 3.64 2.04
N MET A 211 -11.81 3.02 3.14
CA MET A 211 -11.43 1.65 3.47
C MET A 211 -12.47 0.70 2.86
N MET A 212 -12.13 0.10 1.72
CA MET A 212 -13.08 -0.74 1.00
C MET A 212 -13.15 -2.15 1.57
N THR A 213 -14.38 -2.62 1.83
CA THR A 213 -14.62 -4.03 2.15
C THR A 213 -14.16 -4.93 1.00
N GLY A 214 -13.39 -5.98 1.32
CA GLY A 214 -12.84 -6.92 0.34
C GLY A 214 -11.65 -6.38 -0.45
N VAL A 215 -11.00 -5.33 0.04
CA VAL A 215 -9.68 -4.88 -0.39
C VAL A 215 -8.74 -5.09 0.80
N CYS A 216 -7.84 -6.05 0.72
CA CYS A 216 -7.00 -6.44 1.84
C CYS A 216 -5.66 -7.01 1.41
N VAL A 217 -4.77 -7.10 2.37
CA VAL A 217 -3.51 -7.84 2.30
C VAL A 217 -3.35 -8.69 3.56
N TRP A 218 -2.63 -9.81 3.47
CA TRP A 218 -2.18 -10.56 4.63
C TRP A 218 -0.74 -10.18 4.94
N HIS A 219 -0.51 -9.81 6.19
CA HIS A 219 0.78 -9.36 6.68
C HIS A 219 1.07 -10.00 8.03
N GLU A 220 2.34 -10.14 8.37
CA GLU A 220 2.76 -10.60 9.69
C GLU A 220 2.43 -9.56 10.77
N ASN A 221 1.94 -10.03 11.91
CA ASN A 221 1.55 -9.14 13.00
C ASN A 221 2.72 -8.30 13.50
N PHE A 222 2.54 -6.98 13.64
CA PHE A 222 3.59 -6.04 14.08
C PHE A 222 4.17 -6.36 15.45
N HIS A 223 3.42 -7.00 16.34
CA HIS A 223 3.95 -7.42 17.63
C HIS A 223 5.09 -8.43 17.52
N LEU A 224 5.15 -9.21 16.44
CA LEU A 224 6.22 -10.17 16.16
C LEU A 224 7.48 -9.50 15.58
N LYS A 225 7.34 -8.30 15.02
CA LYS A 225 8.42 -7.51 14.39
C LYS A 225 8.89 -6.34 15.26
N TYR A 226 8.38 -6.23 16.49
CA TYR A 226 8.75 -5.12 17.37
C TYR A 226 10.24 -5.15 17.70
N ALA A 227 10.88 -4.00 17.55
CA ALA A 227 12.25 -3.76 17.97
C ALA A 227 12.35 -2.41 18.68
N PRO A 228 13.17 -2.25 19.73
CA PRO A 228 13.22 -1.00 20.53
C PRO A 228 13.55 0.25 19.72
N TRP A 229 14.26 0.13 18.60
CA TRP A 229 14.55 1.26 17.72
C TRP A 229 13.30 1.80 17.01
N ASN A 230 12.22 1.03 16.91
CA ASN A 230 10.94 1.53 16.36
C ASN A 230 10.42 2.72 17.15
N GLU A 231 10.52 2.68 18.49
CA GLU A 231 10.09 3.78 19.37
C GLU A 231 10.86 5.07 19.11
N TYR A 232 12.15 4.95 18.84
CA TYR A 232 12.95 6.12 18.47
C TYR A 232 12.41 6.80 17.22
N TYR A 233 12.15 6.03 16.14
CA TYR A 233 11.65 6.60 14.90
C TYR A 233 10.22 7.14 15.04
N ILE A 234 9.33 6.41 15.71
CA ILE A 234 7.95 6.86 15.96
C ILE A 234 7.93 8.16 16.76
N THR A 235 8.83 8.28 17.77
CA THR A 235 8.89 9.49 18.61
C THR A 235 9.56 10.66 17.88
N ARG A 236 10.56 10.38 17.06
CA ARG A 236 11.29 11.41 16.31
C ARG A 236 10.44 12.02 15.19
N ASN A 237 9.71 11.18 14.49
CA ASN A 237 8.92 11.56 13.32
C ASN A 237 7.54 12.10 13.71
#